data_d4c27d68871e114dc11f97fdc38e63cb
#
_entry.id   d4c27d68871e114dc11f97fdc38e63cb
#
_cell.length_a   1.000
_cell.length_b   1.000
_cell.length_c   1.000
_cell.angle_alpha   90.00
_cell.angle_beta   90.00
_cell.angle_gamma   90.00
#
_symmetry.space_group_name_H-M   'P 1'
#
loop_
_entity.id
_entity.type
_entity.pdbx_description
1 polymer ?
#
loop_
_entity_poly.entity_id
_entity_poly.type
_entity_poly.pdbx_seq_one_letter_code
_entity_poly.pdbx_strand_id
1 'polypeptide(L)'
;MLECNHNYKEGLTIIFKEVAVENFTKIPTAVLKGANRIELNDNLAVGGTTPSHGVLQEATKYLQEKSVPVVEMIRPRGGDFVYNDLEIKMMESDLFEAQKLGVDGVAFGALTADGDIDEEAMEQLIAASAGMQIVFHMAFDALAEDNKKAAIDWLVDHDVDRILTHGGPLTTPIDDTLDNIKKYIDYADGRIVILPGGGVNFENVDAIAEKLGVKELHGTKIIDGVNN
;
A
#
# COMPACT_ATOMS: atom_id res chain seq x y z
N MET A 1 38.87 21.82 -33.01
CA MET A 1 37.44 21.84 -32.68
C MET A 1 37.08 20.46 -32.13
N LEU A 2 37.03 20.35 -30.83
CA LEU A 2 36.63 19.12 -30.13
C LEU A 2 35.14 19.23 -29.85
N GLU A 3 34.33 18.45 -30.56
CA GLU A 3 32.90 18.34 -30.30
C GLU A 3 32.69 17.62 -28.96
N CYS A 4 32.21 18.34 -27.96
CA CYS A 4 31.70 17.77 -26.70
C CYS A 4 30.35 17.11 -26.99
N ASN A 5 30.33 15.80 -27.18
CA ASN A 5 29.13 15.00 -27.16
C ASN A 5 28.58 14.98 -25.73
N HIS A 6 27.65 15.89 -25.44
CA HIS A 6 26.79 15.82 -24.24
C HIS A 6 25.68 14.84 -24.51
N ASN A 7 25.95 13.55 -24.28
CA ASN A 7 24.87 12.58 -24.05
C ASN A 7 24.20 12.92 -22.70
N TYR A 8 23.18 13.78 -22.73
CA TYR A 8 22.21 13.84 -21.66
C TYR A 8 21.49 12.50 -21.63
N LYS A 9 21.83 11.64 -20.65
CA LYS A 9 20.94 10.55 -20.25
C LYS A 9 19.64 11.22 -19.82
N GLU A 10 18.59 11.02 -20.60
CA GLU A 10 17.21 11.35 -20.22
C GLU A 10 16.99 10.85 -18.79
N GLY A 11 16.45 11.71 -17.93
CA GLY A 11 16.43 11.54 -16.50
C GLY A 11 15.79 10.21 -16.10
N LEU A 12 16.54 9.35 -15.42
CA LEU A 12 16.00 8.19 -14.75
C LEU A 12 14.89 8.68 -13.81
N THR A 13 13.65 8.31 -14.10
CA THR A 13 12.54 8.53 -13.19
C THR A 13 12.84 7.71 -11.93
N ILE A 14 13.08 8.38 -10.80
CA ILE A 14 13.29 7.68 -9.53
C ILE A 14 11.96 7.06 -9.13
N ILE A 15 11.92 5.72 -9.06
CA ILE A 15 10.75 4.98 -8.62
C ILE A 15 10.75 4.93 -7.10
N PHE A 16 9.64 5.33 -6.51
CA PHE A 16 9.39 5.25 -5.08
C PHE A 16 8.95 3.81 -4.73
N LYS A 17 9.79 3.09 -3.99
CA LYS A 17 9.60 1.68 -3.65
C LYS A 17 9.07 1.55 -2.23
N GLU A 18 7.84 1.10 -2.10
CA GLU A 18 7.27 0.68 -0.82
C GLU A 18 7.51 -0.82 -0.62
N VAL A 19 8.12 -1.17 0.49
CA VAL A 19 8.45 -2.56 0.81
C VAL A 19 7.54 -3.06 1.91
N ALA A 20 6.71 -4.07 1.61
CA ALA A 20 5.97 -4.80 2.64
C ALA A 20 6.91 -5.74 3.38
N VAL A 21 6.95 -5.62 4.70
CA VAL A 21 7.75 -6.47 5.57
C VAL A 21 6.90 -7.08 6.68
N GLU A 22 7.26 -8.30 7.07
CA GLU A 22 6.72 -8.93 8.26
C GLU A 22 7.68 -8.69 9.42
N ASN A 23 7.15 -8.12 10.50
CA ASN A 23 7.94 -7.85 11.69
C ASN A 23 9.11 -6.86 11.46
N PHE A 24 9.93 -6.65 12.47
CA PHE A 24 11.07 -5.73 12.44
C PHE A 24 12.27 -6.26 11.63
N THR A 25 12.43 -7.58 11.56
CA THR A 25 13.68 -8.25 11.16
C THR A 25 14.26 -7.77 9.83
N LYS A 26 13.42 -7.45 8.86
CA LYS A 26 13.85 -7.05 7.50
C LYS A 26 13.98 -5.56 7.30
N ILE A 27 13.47 -4.74 8.21
CA ILE A 27 13.46 -3.27 8.10
C ILE A 27 14.88 -2.70 7.90
N PRO A 28 15.91 -3.06 8.72
CA PRO A 28 17.24 -2.50 8.53
C PRO A 28 17.84 -2.80 7.16
N THR A 29 17.59 -4.00 6.63
CA THR A 29 18.05 -4.38 5.30
C THR A 29 17.31 -3.62 4.20
N ALA A 30 16.00 -3.46 4.32
CA ALA A 30 15.19 -2.71 3.36
C ALA A 30 15.64 -1.24 3.29
N VAL A 31 15.84 -0.59 4.44
CA VAL A 31 16.33 0.79 4.52
C VAL A 31 17.72 0.93 3.92
N LEU A 32 18.65 0.04 4.26
CA LEU A 32 20.02 0.06 3.71
C LEU A 32 20.04 -0.10 2.19
N LYS A 33 19.10 -0.86 1.63
CA LYS A 33 18.96 -1.11 0.21
C LYS A 33 18.08 -0.09 -0.53
N GLY A 34 17.64 0.97 0.14
CA GLY A 34 16.96 2.10 -0.48
C GLY A 34 15.45 2.00 -0.56
N ALA A 35 14.81 1.33 0.40
CA ALA A 35 13.36 1.44 0.58
C ALA A 35 12.97 2.90 0.84
N ASN A 36 11.97 3.39 0.11
CA ASN A 36 11.48 4.75 0.27
C ASN A 36 10.35 4.84 1.31
N ARG A 37 9.62 3.74 1.53
CA ARG A 37 8.58 3.58 2.55
C ARG A 37 8.52 2.12 2.96
N ILE A 38 8.15 1.86 4.19
CA ILE A 38 7.91 0.52 4.72
C ILE A 38 6.43 0.36 5.00
N GLU A 39 5.81 -0.68 4.46
CA GLU A 39 4.54 -1.18 4.97
C GLU A 39 4.82 -2.29 5.98
N LEU A 40 4.44 -2.03 7.23
CA LEU A 40 4.71 -2.94 8.35
C LEU A 40 3.51 -3.84 8.61
N ASN A 41 3.75 -5.13 8.54
CA ASN A 41 2.75 -6.17 8.70
C ASN A 41 3.17 -7.18 9.78
N ASP A 42 2.21 -7.96 10.25
CA ASP A 42 2.39 -9.33 10.74
C ASP A 42 1.78 -10.29 9.72
N ASN A 43 2.12 -11.57 9.77
CA ASN A 43 1.51 -12.68 9.06
C ASN A 43 1.23 -12.42 7.56
N LEU A 44 2.28 -12.11 6.80
CA LEU A 44 2.19 -11.92 5.34
C LEU A 44 1.65 -13.16 4.59
N ALA A 45 1.72 -14.34 5.21
CA ALA A 45 1.18 -15.57 4.62
C ALA A 45 -0.34 -15.53 4.39
N VAL A 46 -1.05 -14.67 5.13
CA VAL A 46 -2.51 -14.45 4.95
C VAL A 46 -2.82 -13.10 4.31
N GLY A 47 -1.81 -12.43 3.77
CA GLY A 47 -1.92 -11.12 3.11
C GLY A 47 -1.68 -9.93 4.05
N GLY A 48 -1.06 -10.15 5.22
CA GLY A 48 -0.79 -9.13 6.22
C GLY A 48 -1.92 -8.96 7.24
N THR A 49 -1.53 -8.77 8.49
CA THR A 49 -2.41 -8.39 9.61
C THR A 49 -1.73 -7.30 10.44
N THR A 50 -2.44 -6.69 11.37
CA THR A 50 -1.90 -5.67 12.28
C THR A 50 -0.69 -6.23 13.05
N PRO A 51 0.47 -5.55 13.05
CA PRO A 51 1.63 -5.97 13.83
C PRO A 51 1.39 -5.76 15.33
N SER A 52 2.13 -6.47 16.17
CA SER A 52 2.03 -6.25 17.61
C SER A 52 2.52 -4.85 17.98
N HIS A 53 1.95 -4.28 19.07
CA HIS A 53 2.35 -2.95 19.59
C HIS A 53 3.89 -2.81 19.76
N GLY A 54 4.55 -3.85 20.29
CA GLY A 54 6.00 -3.80 20.49
C GLY A 54 6.80 -3.74 19.18
N VAL A 55 6.35 -4.46 18.14
CA VAL A 55 6.94 -4.39 16.80
C VAL A 55 6.73 -3.01 16.20
N LEU A 56 5.51 -2.48 16.27
CA LEU A 56 5.17 -1.16 15.75
C LEU A 56 6.02 -0.07 16.41
N GLN A 57 6.10 -0.06 17.75
CA GLN A 57 6.86 0.93 18.50
C GLN A 57 8.34 0.97 18.10
N GLU A 58 9.01 -0.19 18.09
CA GLU A 58 10.43 -0.24 17.77
C GLU A 58 10.69 0.03 16.27
N ALA A 59 9.80 -0.41 15.38
CA ALA A 59 9.91 -0.14 13.95
C ALA A 59 9.74 1.36 13.66
N THR A 60 8.70 1.98 14.20
CA THR A 60 8.42 3.42 14.00
C THR A 60 9.60 4.27 14.51
N LYS A 61 10.09 3.99 15.71
CA LYS A 61 11.25 4.69 16.27
C LYS A 61 12.49 4.56 15.37
N TYR A 62 12.80 3.34 14.93
CA TYR A 62 13.95 3.09 14.05
C TYR A 62 13.81 3.82 12.70
N LEU A 63 12.62 3.77 12.10
CA LEU A 63 12.36 4.37 10.80
C LEU A 63 12.36 5.90 10.85
N GLN A 64 11.86 6.51 11.93
CA GLN A 64 11.97 7.95 12.16
C GLN A 64 13.42 8.42 12.22
N GLU A 65 14.33 7.66 12.91
CA GLU A 65 15.77 7.97 12.93
C GLU A 65 16.42 7.89 11.54
N LYS A 66 15.83 7.13 10.61
CA LYS A 66 16.29 6.97 9.23
C LYS A 66 15.58 7.88 8.23
N SER A 67 14.58 8.63 8.68
CA SER A 67 13.72 9.46 7.82
C SER A 67 13.05 8.64 6.70
N VAL A 68 12.62 7.41 7.02
CA VAL A 68 11.86 6.54 6.13
C VAL A 68 10.44 6.41 6.69
N PRO A 69 9.41 6.80 5.93
CA PRO A 69 8.02 6.70 6.37
C PRO A 69 7.59 5.26 6.61
N VAL A 70 6.68 5.07 7.58
CA VAL A 70 6.05 3.79 7.88
C VAL A 70 4.53 3.86 7.68
N VAL A 71 4.00 2.85 6.98
CA VAL A 71 2.56 2.57 6.87
C VAL A 71 2.28 1.31 7.66
N GLU A 72 1.36 1.36 8.62
CA GLU A 72 0.96 0.18 9.39
C GLU A 72 -0.24 -0.50 8.74
N MET A 73 -0.19 -1.83 8.63
CA MET A 73 -1.35 -2.63 8.25
C MET A 73 -2.34 -2.68 9.41
N ILE A 74 -3.56 -2.24 9.18
CA ILE A 74 -4.68 -2.33 10.14
C ILE A 74 -5.67 -3.37 9.64
N ARG A 75 -5.48 -4.62 10.05
CA ARG A 75 -6.29 -5.76 9.63
C ARG A 75 -6.31 -6.79 10.74
N PRO A 76 -7.45 -7.02 11.39
CA PRO A 76 -7.52 -7.85 12.60
C PRO A 76 -7.31 -9.35 12.33
N ARG A 77 -7.54 -9.79 11.10
CA ARG A 77 -7.43 -11.20 10.69
C ARG A 77 -7.23 -11.36 9.18
N GLY A 78 -6.75 -12.52 8.77
CA GLY A 78 -6.80 -12.97 7.38
C GLY A 78 -8.22 -13.31 6.90
N GLY A 79 -8.35 -13.75 5.65
CA GLY A 79 -9.63 -14.05 4.99
C GLY A 79 -10.24 -12.85 4.29
N ASP A 80 -11.57 -12.74 4.35
CA ASP A 80 -12.31 -11.64 3.72
C ASP A 80 -12.10 -10.28 4.42
N PHE A 81 -12.77 -9.26 3.91
CA PHE A 81 -12.72 -7.90 4.44
C PHE A 81 -14.08 -7.45 5.01
N VAL A 82 -14.97 -8.41 5.30
CA VAL A 82 -16.29 -8.16 5.90
C VAL A 82 -16.15 -8.32 7.42
N TYR A 83 -16.20 -7.23 8.13
CA TYR A 83 -15.93 -7.21 9.57
C TYR A 83 -17.21 -7.03 10.39
N ASN A 84 -17.21 -7.58 11.59
CA ASN A 84 -18.25 -7.30 12.59
C ASN A 84 -17.84 -6.12 13.48
N ASP A 85 -18.80 -5.62 14.29
CA ASP A 85 -18.60 -4.44 15.17
C ASP A 85 -17.40 -4.57 16.12
N LEU A 86 -17.07 -5.80 16.58
CA LEU A 86 -15.92 -6.01 17.46
C LEU A 86 -14.61 -5.92 16.70
N GLU A 87 -14.57 -6.42 15.45
CA GLU A 87 -13.40 -6.32 14.60
C GLU A 87 -13.14 -4.85 14.20
N ILE A 88 -14.18 -4.07 13.88
CA ILE A 88 -14.04 -2.64 13.63
C ILE A 88 -13.52 -1.90 14.86
N LYS A 89 -13.99 -2.21 16.07
CA LYS A 89 -13.46 -1.66 17.32
C LYS A 89 -11.99 -2.03 17.59
N MET A 90 -11.57 -3.24 17.21
CA MET A 90 -10.14 -3.61 17.27
C MET A 90 -9.33 -2.73 16.32
N MET A 91 -9.79 -2.56 15.07
CA MET A 91 -9.12 -1.71 14.08
C MET A 91 -9.05 -0.25 14.55
N GLU A 92 -10.13 0.32 15.13
CA GLU A 92 -10.06 1.67 15.72
C GLU A 92 -9.01 1.76 16.83
N SER A 93 -8.94 0.76 17.70
CA SER A 93 -7.96 0.74 18.78
C SER A 93 -6.53 0.70 18.26
N ASP A 94 -6.28 -0.08 17.20
CA ASP A 94 -4.99 -0.14 16.53
C ASP A 94 -4.64 1.21 15.88
N LEU A 95 -5.60 1.88 15.21
CA LEU A 95 -5.43 3.22 14.63
C LEU A 95 -5.06 4.28 15.68
N PHE A 96 -5.68 4.27 16.85
CA PHE A 96 -5.30 5.17 17.94
C PHE A 96 -3.90 4.90 18.49
N GLU A 97 -3.46 3.63 18.52
CA GLU A 97 -2.08 3.29 18.91
C GLU A 97 -1.08 3.73 17.83
N ALA A 98 -1.39 3.52 16.54
CA ALA A 98 -0.59 4.04 15.42
C ALA A 98 -0.37 5.56 15.54
N GLN A 99 -1.45 6.31 15.78
CA GLN A 99 -1.39 7.76 15.94
C GLN A 99 -0.50 8.18 17.12
N LYS A 100 -0.65 7.52 18.28
CA LYS A 100 0.19 7.81 19.47
C LYS A 100 1.66 7.55 19.25
N LEU A 101 2.00 6.54 18.45
CA LEU A 101 3.37 6.18 18.12
C LEU A 101 3.96 7.05 17.00
N GLY A 102 3.14 7.88 16.34
CA GLY A 102 3.58 8.76 15.27
C GLY A 102 3.86 8.04 13.96
N VAL A 103 3.03 7.04 13.62
CA VAL A 103 3.05 6.36 12.33
C VAL A 103 2.65 7.33 11.22
N ASP A 104 3.33 7.27 10.08
CA ASP A 104 3.10 8.23 8.97
C ASP A 104 1.82 7.93 8.18
N GLY A 105 1.43 6.65 8.12
CA GLY A 105 0.25 6.22 7.39
C GLY A 105 -0.26 4.85 7.85
N VAL A 106 -1.47 4.51 7.43
CA VAL A 106 -2.16 3.27 7.75
C VAL A 106 -2.81 2.67 6.52
N ALA A 107 -2.86 1.33 6.46
CA ALA A 107 -3.47 0.59 5.36
C ALA A 107 -4.62 -0.27 5.88
N PHE A 108 -5.83 -0.02 5.41
CA PHE A 108 -7.03 -0.78 5.76
C PHE A 108 -8.07 -0.77 4.65
N GLY A 109 -9.16 -1.51 4.85
CA GLY A 109 -10.32 -1.50 3.96
C GLY A 109 -11.37 -2.45 4.49
N ALA A 110 -12.62 -2.01 4.51
CA ALA A 110 -13.78 -2.79 4.93
C ALA A 110 -14.81 -2.88 3.80
N LEU A 111 -15.38 -4.06 3.62
CA LEU A 111 -16.36 -4.36 2.58
C LEU A 111 -17.64 -4.91 3.19
N THR A 112 -18.75 -4.72 2.49
CA THR A 112 -20.01 -5.39 2.77
C THR A 112 -19.99 -6.83 2.24
N ALA A 113 -20.93 -7.67 2.70
CA ALA A 113 -21.10 -9.02 2.19
C ALA A 113 -21.49 -9.07 0.69
N ASP A 114 -22.03 -7.97 0.15
CA ASP A 114 -22.42 -7.83 -1.26
C ASP A 114 -21.22 -7.39 -2.15
N GLY A 115 -20.04 -7.13 -1.55
CA GLY A 115 -18.83 -6.77 -2.28
C GLY A 115 -18.72 -5.29 -2.64
N ASP A 116 -19.36 -4.43 -1.86
CA ASP A 116 -19.23 -2.97 -1.90
C ASP A 116 -18.35 -2.47 -0.76
N ILE A 117 -17.96 -1.19 -0.80
CA ILE A 117 -17.36 -0.53 0.37
C ILE A 117 -18.38 -0.54 1.51
N ASP A 118 -17.96 -0.94 2.71
CA ASP A 118 -18.71 -0.74 3.93
C ASP A 118 -18.50 0.74 4.37
N GLU A 119 -19.37 1.61 3.87
CA GLU A 119 -19.23 3.07 4.05
C GLU A 119 -19.24 3.45 5.54
N GLU A 120 -20.12 2.84 6.36
CA GLU A 120 -20.21 3.13 7.79
C GLU A 120 -18.92 2.75 8.53
N ALA A 121 -18.40 1.55 8.27
CA ALA A 121 -17.14 1.09 8.84
C ALA A 121 -15.96 1.95 8.37
N MET A 122 -15.91 2.26 7.08
CA MET A 122 -14.83 3.07 6.50
C MET A 122 -14.83 4.51 7.03
N GLU A 123 -15.99 5.17 7.13
CA GLU A 123 -16.08 6.52 7.72
C GLU A 123 -15.56 6.54 9.18
N GLN A 124 -15.91 5.52 9.97
CA GLN A 124 -15.44 5.36 11.34
C GLN A 124 -13.90 5.19 11.40
N LEU A 125 -13.33 4.34 10.54
CA LEU A 125 -11.89 4.10 10.49
C LEU A 125 -11.11 5.30 9.95
N ILE A 126 -11.63 5.99 8.94
CA ILE A 126 -11.05 7.24 8.40
C ILE A 126 -11.02 8.31 9.49
N ALA A 127 -12.10 8.48 10.24
CA ALA A 127 -12.14 9.43 11.35
C ALA A 127 -11.10 9.11 12.45
N ALA A 128 -10.89 7.81 12.75
CA ALA A 128 -9.87 7.37 13.71
C ALA A 128 -8.43 7.54 13.20
N SER A 129 -8.23 7.69 11.88
CA SER A 129 -6.92 7.84 11.23
C SER A 129 -6.44 9.29 11.12
N ALA A 130 -7.12 10.25 11.75
CA ALA A 130 -6.86 11.67 11.60
C ALA A 130 -5.36 12.03 11.76
N GLY A 131 -4.80 12.70 10.76
CA GLY A 131 -3.41 13.14 10.72
C GLY A 131 -2.42 12.12 10.13
N MET A 132 -2.86 10.91 9.79
CA MET A 132 -2.08 9.90 9.08
C MET A 132 -2.51 9.80 7.62
N GLN A 133 -1.61 9.36 6.73
CA GLN A 133 -1.98 9.01 5.37
C GLN A 133 -2.78 7.71 5.36
N ILE A 134 -3.75 7.60 4.46
CA ILE A 134 -4.65 6.45 4.37
C ILE A 134 -4.43 5.72 3.05
N VAL A 135 -4.18 4.41 3.14
CA VAL A 135 -4.13 3.49 2.01
C VAL A 135 -5.33 2.55 2.09
N PHE A 136 -6.21 2.59 1.09
CA PHE A 136 -7.18 1.52 0.92
C PHE A 136 -6.46 0.31 0.31
N HIS A 137 -6.29 -0.74 1.10
CA HIS A 137 -5.47 -1.89 0.74
C HIS A 137 -6.15 -2.80 -0.31
N MET A 138 -5.62 -4.01 -0.53
CA MET A 138 -6.11 -4.95 -1.56
C MET A 138 -7.55 -5.46 -1.35
N ALA A 139 -8.32 -4.94 -0.38
CA ALA A 139 -9.77 -5.09 -0.38
C ALA A 139 -10.40 -4.53 -1.67
N PHE A 140 -9.73 -3.56 -2.32
CA PHE A 140 -10.13 -3.04 -3.61
C PHE A 140 -10.24 -4.12 -4.70
N ASP A 141 -9.36 -5.10 -4.69
CA ASP A 141 -9.39 -6.21 -5.65
C ASP A 141 -10.55 -7.19 -5.41
N ALA A 142 -11.11 -7.20 -4.19
CA ALA A 142 -12.29 -8.02 -3.83
C ALA A 142 -13.63 -7.34 -4.16
N LEU A 143 -13.64 -6.04 -4.51
CA LEU A 143 -14.84 -5.35 -5.00
C LEU A 143 -15.32 -5.96 -6.31
N ALA A 144 -16.64 -5.95 -6.53
CA ALA A 144 -17.20 -6.25 -7.84
C ALA A 144 -16.67 -5.27 -8.90
N GLU A 145 -16.34 -5.77 -10.10
CA GLU A 145 -15.68 -4.95 -11.13
C GLU A 145 -16.49 -3.69 -11.48
N ASP A 146 -17.82 -3.84 -11.57
CA ASP A 146 -18.73 -2.74 -11.89
C ASP A 146 -18.76 -1.64 -10.82
N ASN A 147 -18.37 -1.97 -9.57
CA ASN A 147 -18.41 -1.06 -8.43
C ASN A 147 -17.09 -0.32 -8.20
N LYS A 148 -15.99 -0.75 -8.83
CA LYS A 148 -14.65 -0.18 -8.60
C LYS A 148 -14.53 1.31 -8.93
N LYS A 149 -15.23 1.79 -9.97
CA LYS A 149 -15.23 3.23 -10.28
C LYS A 149 -15.94 4.05 -9.22
N ALA A 150 -17.11 3.59 -8.77
CA ALA A 150 -17.83 4.24 -7.67
C ALA A 150 -17.01 4.21 -6.39
N ALA A 151 -16.30 3.10 -6.12
CA ALA A 151 -15.39 3.00 -5.00
C ALA A 151 -14.21 3.99 -5.10
N ILE A 152 -13.62 4.18 -6.29
CA ILE A 152 -12.58 5.21 -6.48
C ILE A 152 -13.13 6.59 -6.17
N ASP A 153 -14.33 6.94 -6.68
CA ASP A 153 -14.94 8.23 -6.42
C ASP A 153 -15.24 8.42 -4.93
N TRP A 154 -15.80 7.41 -4.26
CA TRP A 154 -16.07 7.45 -2.83
C TRP A 154 -14.79 7.64 -2.00
N LEU A 155 -13.71 6.92 -2.32
CA LEU A 155 -12.41 7.04 -1.64
C LEU A 155 -11.77 8.42 -1.83
N VAL A 156 -11.92 9.01 -3.02
CA VAL A 156 -11.48 10.38 -3.30
C VAL A 156 -12.27 11.40 -2.47
N ASP A 157 -13.59 11.24 -2.39
CA ASP A 157 -14.47 12.16 -1.63
C ASP A 157 -14.23 12.08 -0.11
N HIS A 158 -13.58 11.01 0.37
CA HIS A 158 -13.22 10.80 1.78
C HIS A 158 -11.72 10.97 2.07
N ASP A 159 -11.00 11.70 1.20
CA ASP A 159 -9.59 12.07 1.40
C ASP A 159 -8.64 10.87 1.61
N VAL A 160 -8.93 9.71 1.00
CA VAL A 160 -8.02 8.57 0.98
C VAL A 160 -6.86 8.86 0.02
N ASP A 161 -5.61 8.66 0.46
CA ASP A 161 -4.43 9.03 -0.32
C ASP A 161 -4.11 8.05 -1.44
N ARG A 162 -4.28 6.75 -1.19
CA ARG A 162 -3.84 5.67 -2.10
C ARG A 162 -4.82 4.51 -2.13
N ILE A 163 -4.85 3.84 -3.29
CA ILE A 163 -5.47 2.52 -3.47
C ILE A 163 -4.38 1.54 -3.86
N LEU A 164 -4.09 0.57 -2.99
CA LEU A 164 -3.19 -0.54 -3.30
C LEU A 164 -3.99 -1.61 -4.05
N THR A 165 -3.56 -1.96 -5.26
CA THR A 165 -4.26 -2.93 -6.09
C THR A 165 -3.32 -3.80 -6.92
N HIS A 166 -3.73 -5.04 -7.13
CA HIS A 166 -3.15 -5.98 -8.08
C HIS A 166 -3.85 -5.90 -9.47
N GLY A 167 -5.00 -5.25 -9.54
CA GLY A 167 -5.83 -5.17 -10.75
C GLY A 167 -6.68 -6.41 -11.01
N GLY A 168 -6.77 -7.33 -10.03
CA GLY A 168 -7.54 -8.56 -10.12
C GLY A 168 -7.13 -9.58 -9.05
N PRO A 169 -7.53 -10.86 -9.20
CA PRO A 169 -7.17 -11.90 -8.24
C PRO A 169 -5.65 -12.12 -8.16
N LEU A 170 -5.08 -12.20 -6.96
CA LEU A 170 -3.65 -12.45 -6.72
C LEU A 170 -3.12 -13.77 -7.31
N THR A 171 -4.00 -14.67 -7.73
CA THR A 171 -3.63 -15.92 -8.44
C THR A 171 -3.28 -15.68 -9.90
N THR A 172 -3.62 -14.53 -10.46
CA THR A 172 -3.27 -14.11 -11.82
C THR A 172 -1.87 -13.48 -11.81
N PRO A 173 -1.00 -13.74 -12.79
CA PRO A 173 0.26 -13.00 -12.91
C PRO A 173 0.02 -11.50 -13.05
N ILE A 174 0.86 -10.66 -12.43
CA ILE A 174 0.66 -9.20 -12.47
C ILE A 174 0.68 -8.65 -13.90
N ASP A 175 1.48 -9.23 -14.79
CA ASP A 175 1.55 -8.80 -16.20
C ASP A 175 0.20 -8.89 -16.93
N ASP A 176 -0.66 -9.83 -16.50
CA ASP A 176 -1.99 -10.04 -17.07
C ASP A 176 -3.05 -9.09 -16.48
N THR A 177 -2.74 -8.39 -15.39
CA THR A 177 -3.65 -7.45 -14.72
C THR A 177 -3.30 -5.97 -14.96
N LEU A 178 -2.16 -5.68 -15.58
CA LEU A 178 -1.68 -4.31 -15.82
C LEU A 178 -2.68 -3.45 -16.60
N ASP A 179 -3.41 -4.03 -17.54
CA ASP A 179 -4.41 -3.29 -18.31
C ASP A 179 -5.60 -2.84 -17.44
N ASN A 180 -5.95 -3.59 -16.40
CA ASN A 180 -6.96 -3.18 -15.43
C ASN A 180 -6.42 -2.07 -14.52
N ILE A 181 -5.20 -2.23 -14.00
CA ILE A 181 -4.55 -1.18 -13.21
C ILE A 181 -4.49 0.12 -14.02
N LYS A 182 -4.14 0.05 -15.30
CA LYS A 182 -4.12 1.21 -16.20
C LYS A 182 -5.48 1.89 -16.32
N LYS A 183 -6.57 1.11 -16.42
CA LYS A 183 -7.95 1.67 -16.44
C LYS A 183 -8.27 2.41 -15.15
N TYR A 184 -7.82 1.90 -13.98
CA TYR A 184 -8.05 2.57 -12.70
C TYR A 184 -7.22 3.86 -12.59
N ILE A 185 -5.96 3.85 -13.04
CA ILE A 185 -5.10 5.04 -13.12
C ILE A 185 -5.75 6.11 -14.00
N ASP A 186 -6.20 5.73 -15.22
CA ASP A 186 -6.81 6.64 -16.16
C ASP A 186 -8.15 7.22 -15.63
N TYR A 187 -8.93 6.40 -14.91
CA TYR A 187 -10.18 6.85 -14.28
C TYR A 187 -9.93 7.76 -13.08
N ALA A 188 -8.95 7.41 -12.25
CA ALA A 188 -8.58 8.22 -11.08
C ALA A 188 -8.08 9.62 -11.49
N ASP A 189 -7.48 9.76 -12.67
CA ASP A 189 -6.99 11.02 -13.26
C ASP A 189 -6.21 11.90 -12.27
N GLY A 190 -5.37 11.26 -11.43
CA GLY A 190 -4.55 11.92 -10.43
C GLY A 190 -5.29 12.41 -9.17
N ARG A 191 -6.58 12.13 -9.03
CA ARG A 191 -7.37 12.48 -7.82
C ARG A 191 -6.96 11.67 -6.59
N ILE A 192 -6.51 10.43 -6.80
CA ILE A 192 -6.00 9.50 -5.81
C ILE A 192 -4.86 8.70 -6.44
N VAL A 193 -3.87 8.29 -5.63
CA VAL A 193 -2.76 7.47 -6.13
C VAL A 193 -3.20 6.02 -6.27
N ILE A 194 -3.13 5.46 -7.48
CA ILE A 194 -3.24 4.02 -7.69
C ILE A 194 -1.83 3.44 -7.50
N LEU A 195 -1.66 2.60 -6.48
CA LEU A 195 -0.41 1.98 -6.08
C LEU A 195 -0.39 0.51 -6.54
N PRO A 196 0.33 0.16 -7.63
CA PRO A 196 0.40 -1.21 -8.09
C PRO A 196 1.17 -2.10 -7.11
N GLY A 197 0.59 -3.27 -6.78
CA GLY A 197 1.19 -4.26 -5.89
C GLY A 197 0.81 -5.70 -6.25
N GLY A 198 1.22 -6.67 -5.44
CA GLY A 198 0.87 -8.08 -5.66
C GLY A 198 1.58 -8.71 -6.86
N GLY A 199 2.87 -9.03 -6.73
CA GLY A 199 3.68 -9.60 -7.81
C GLY A 199 4.74 -8.65 -8.36
N VAL A 200 4.75 -7.39 -7.92
CA VAL A 200 5.86 -6.47 -8.19
C VAL A 200 7.10 -6.93 -7.43
N ASN A 201 8.23 -7.03 -8.13
CA ASN A 201 9.51 -7.45 -7.57
C ASN A 201 10.67 -6.67 -8.23
N PHE A 202 11.90 -6.91 -7.77
CA PHE A 202 13.07 -6.17 -8.23
C PHE A 202 13.41 -6.39 -9.72
N GLU A 203 12.91 -7.49 -10.34
CA GLU A 203 13.16 -7.78 -11.75
C GLU A 203 12.17 -7.07 -12.68
N ASN A 204 10.92 -6.81 -12.22
CA ASN A 204 9.86 -6.27 -13.06
C ASN A 204 9.44 -4.83 -12.71
N VAL A 205 9.90 -4.27 -11.59
CA VAL A 205 9.47 -2.97 -11.08
C VAL A 205 9.64 -1.82 -12.07
N ASP A 206 10.78 -1.78 -12.79
CA ASP A 206 11.07 -0.70 -13.74
C ASP A 206 10.17 -0.80 -14.98
N ALA A 207 9.95 -2.01 -15.50
CA ALA A 207 9.09 -2.25 -16.65
C ALA A 207 7.61 -1.95 -16.35
N ILE A 208 7.14 -2.31 -15.14
CA ILE A 208 5.77 -2.01 -14.69
C ILE A 208 5.57 -0.50 -14.51
N ALA A 209 6.55 0.18 -13.88
CA ALA A 209 6.50 1.63 -13.71
C ALA A 209 6.41 2.36 -15.06
N GLU A 210 7.22 1.96 -16.03
CA GLU A 210 7.23 2.53 -17.38
C GLU A 210 5.89 2.26 -18.09
N LYS A 211 5.42 0.99 -18.10
CA LYS A 211 4.17 0.59 -18.76
C LYS A 211 2.94 1.32 -18.22
N LEU A 212 2.86 1.50 -16.91
CA LEU A 212 1.74 2.15 -16.25
C LEU A 212 1.87 3.68 -16.16
N GLY A 213 3.09 4.21 -16.30
CA GLY A 213 3.37 5.63 -16.11
C GLY A 213 3.30 6.07 -14.63
N VAL A 214 3.56 5.16 -13.69
CA VAL A 214 3.51 5.42 -12.24
C VAL A 214 4.90 5.65 -11.66
N LYS A 215 4.93 6.32 -10.50
CA LYS A 215 6.18 6.60 -9.77
C LYS A 215 6.29 5.86 -8.44
N GLU A 216 5.20 5.32 -7.94
CA GLU A 216 5.16 4.55 -6.68
C GLU A 216 4.70 3.12 -6.97
N LEU A 217 5.39 2.14 -6.40
CA LEU A 217 5.03 0.73 -6.47
C LEU A 217 5.27 0.04 -5.13
N HIS A 218 4.47 -0.98 -4.88
CA HIS A 218 4.46 -1.77 -3.66
C HIS A 218 4.86 -3.22 -3.93
N GLY A 219 5.62 -3.82 -3.01
CA GLY A 219 5.91 -5.25 -3.10
C GLY A 219 6.75 -5.79 -1.96
N THR A 220 6.55 -7.07 -1.64
CA THR A 220 7.38 -7.78 -0.65
C THR A 220 8.81 -8.01 -1.16
N LYS A 221 8.97 -8.22 -2.47
CA LYS A 221 10.26 -8.51 -3.14
C LYS A 221 10.69 -7.40 -4.10
N ILE A 222 10.17 -6.18 -3.91
CA ILE A 222 10.46 -5.04 -4.80
C ILE A 222 11.93 -4.58 -4.73
N ILE A 223 12.65 -4.99 -3.68
CA ILE A 223 14.08 -4.77 -3.52
C ILE A 223 14.77 -6.13 -3.34
N ASP A 224 15.79 -6.38 -4.16
CA ASP A 224 16.55 -7.63 -4.11
C ASP A 224 17.15 -7.90 -2.71
N GLY A 225 17.02 -9.16 -2.24
CA GLY A 225 17.60 -9.65 -0.98
C GLY A 225 16.98 -9.03 0.29
N VAL A 226 15.73 -8.56 0.23
CA VAL A 226 14.97 -8.15 1.43
C VAL A 226 14.11 -9.29 1.94
N ASN A 227 13.24 -9.86 1.11
CA ASN A 227 12.31 -10.94 1.46
C ASN A 227 12.49 -12.17 0.55
N ASN A 228 13.72 -12.44 0.17
CA ASN A 228 14.05 -13.62 -0.66
C ASN A 228 14.24 -14.85 0.21
#